data_9598331ece6a2cf958162c0f2360a56a
#
_entry.id   9598331ece6a2cf958162c0f2360a56a
#
_cell.length_a   1.000
_cell.length_b   1.000
_cell.length_c   1.000
_cell.angle_alpha   90.00
_cell.angle_beta   90.00
_cell.angle_gamma   90.00
#
_symmetry.space_group_name_H-M   'P 1'
#
loop_
_entity.id
_entity.type
_entity.pdbx_description
1 polymer ?
#
loop_
_entity_poly.entity_id
_entity_poly.type
_entity_poly.pdbx_seq_one_letter_code
_entity_poly.pdbx_strand_id
1 'polypeptide(L)'
;VGVSTSFLSRDRRSQLFRLGGWITVAIGTITLLRTGDTMTDYTGHAALFCLMLALIARPISRVWAAPLQYRRILGVGAFVLALAHTTHMMAHTLNWNLEAFAFLLPAHQVSLILGFLAIVLMTPAAITSCDRAQKFLGTRWRQIHLLGILATILSTIHAVLIGSHYLGSVSQTNIVYAVLLGVATVGVLLVRSRWFWSIFHIEKYYVAARKSE
;
A
#
# COMPACT_ATOMS: atom_id res chain seq x y z
N VAL A 1 1.71 -6.60 36.14
CA VAL A 1 1.54 -5.15 35.85
C VAL A 1 0.97 -5.07 34.45
N GLY A 2 -0.37 -4.95 34.34
CA GLY A 2 -1.05 -4.83 33.06
C GLY A 2 -0.79 -3.44 32.48
N VAL A 3 -0.06 -3.37 31.37
CA VAL A 3 0.03 -2.14 30.59
C VAL A 3 -1.33 -1.91 29.94
N SER A 4 -2.07 -0.97 30.51
CA SER A 4 -3.34 -0.48 30.01
C SER A 4 -3.14 0.07 28.59
N THR A 5 -3.57 -0.69 27.57
CA THR A 5 -3.56 -0.27 26.17
C THR A 5 -4.79 0.57 25.79
N SER A 6 -5.38 1.29 26.73
CA SER A 6 -6.43 2.28 26.47
C SER A 6 -5.84 3.59 25.92
N PHE A 7 -5.00 3.48 24.91
CA PHE A 7 -4.37 4.62 24.25
C PHE A 7 -5.32 5.28 23.29
N LEU A 8 -5.97 6.30 23.63
CA LEU A 8 -6.83 7.20 22.87
C LEU A 8 -8.32 6.84 22.99
N SER A 9 -9.08 7.77 23.51
CA SER A 9 -10.53 7.72 23.50
C SER A 9 -11.05 7.50 22.06
N ARG A 10 -12.22 6.88 21.93
CA ARG A 10 -12.87 6.60 20.63
C ARG A 10 -12.97 7.84 19.75
N ASP A 11 -13.09 8.99 20.37
CA ASP A 11 -13.19 10.30 19.73
C ASP A 11 -11.85 10.76 19.13
N ARG A 12 -10.74 10.63 19.84
CA ARG A 12 -9.41 10.93 19.30
C ARG A 12 -9.04 10.05 18.11
N ARG A 13 -9.44 8.78 18.11
CA ARG A 13 -9.20 7.89 16.95
C ARG A 13 -9.99 8.34 15.72
N SER A 14 -11.22 8.80 15.90
CA SER A 14 -12.03 9.32 14.80
C SER A 14 -11.47 10.62 14.25
N GLN A 15 -10.98 11.50 15.12
CA GLN A 15 -10.33 12.76 14.74
C GLN A 15 -9.02 12.52 13.98
N LEU A 16 -8.17 11.61 14.46
CA LEU A 16 -6.93 11.24 13.75
C LEU A 16 -7.21 10.59 12.39
N PHE A 17 -8.27 9.77 12.29
CA PHE A 17 -8.66 9.20 11.03
C PHE A 17 -9.11 10.27 10.03
N ARG A 18 -9.93 11.22 10.46
CA ARG A 18 -10.36 12.35 9.63
C ARG A 18 -9.17 13.21 9.21
N LEU A 19 -8.29 13.57 10.15
CA LEU A 19 -7.11 14.38 9.88
C LEU A 19 -6.20 13.68 8.87
N GLY A 20 -5.89 12.39 9.08
CA GLY A 20 -5.07 11.60 8.15
C GLY A 20 -5.71 11.49 6.77
N GLY A 21 -7.03 11.31 6.69
CA GLY A 21 -7.77 11.32 5.44
C GLY A 21 -7.63 12.66 4.70
N TRP A 22 -7.82 13.78 5.39
CA TRP A 22 -7.67 15.11 4.80
C TRP A 22 -6.23 15.41 4.35
N ILE A 23 -5.24 15.02 5.13
CA ILE A 23 -3.81 15.16 4.75
C ILE A 23 -3.54 14.35 3.48
N THR A 24 -4.05 13.12 3.39
CA THR A 24 -3.84 12.27 2.21
C THR A 24 -4.52 12.84 0.97
N VAL A 25 -5.76 13.35 1.12
CA VAL A 25 -6.47 14.04 0.03
C VAL A 25 -5.71 15.31 -0.38
N ALA A 26 -5.21 16.09 0.57
CA ALA A 26 -4.44 17.30 0.27
C ALA A 26 -3.15 16.96 -0.50
N ILE A 27 -2.40 15.93 -0.07
CA ILE A 27 -1.20 15.47 -0.78
C ILE A 27 -1.57 15.02 -2.20
N GLY A 28 -2.62 14.22 -2.36
CA GLY A 28 -3.11 13.77 -3.66
C GLY A 28 -3.49 14.95 -4.57
N THR A 29 -4.19 15.96 -4.04
CA THR A 29 -4.59 17.14 -4.78
C THR A 29 -3.38 17.97 -5.20
N ILE A 30 -2.42 18.21 -4.28
CA ILE A 30 -1.17 18.93 -4.59
C ILE A 30 -0.40 18.21 -5.69
N THR A 31 -0.35 16.88 -5.64
CA THR A 31 0.32 16.07 -6.66
C THR A 31 -0.34 16.22 -8.03
N LEU A 32 -1.68 16.24 -8.08
CA LEU A 32 -2.42 16.44 -9.33
C LEU A 32 -2.21 17.83 -9.93
N LEU A 33 -1.97 18.84 -9.08
CA LEU A 33 -1.76 20.21 -9.52
C LEU A 33 -0.31 20.50 -9.94
N ARG A 34 0.64 19.66 -9.54
CA ARG A 34 2.04 19.83 -9.93
C ARG A 34 2.35 19.04 -11.20
N THR A 35 2.97 19.72 -12.16
CA THR A 35 3.50 19.13 -13.38
C THR A 35 4.96 18.72 -13.14
N GLY A 36 5.26 17.44 -13.27
CA GLY A 36 6.63 16.94 -13.18
C GLY A 36 6.69 15.42 -12.95
N ASP A 37 7.54 14.74 -13.70
CA ASP A 37 7.68 13.28 -13.67
C ASP A 37 8.07 12.77 -12.28
N THR A 38 8.86 13.54 -11.53
CA THR A 38 9.29 13.19 -10.17
C THR A 38 8.11 13.02 -9.19
N MET A 39 7.01 13.77 -9.36
CA MET A 39 5.86 13.67 -8.48
C MET A 39 5.10 12.35 -8.68
N THR A 40 5.08 11.82 -9.89
CA THR A 40 4.52 10.51 -10.18
C THR A 40 5.28 9.43 -9.42
N ASP A 41 6.62 9.48 -9.47
CA ASP A 41 7.47 8.51 -8.77
C ASP A 41 7.26 8.58 -7.25
N TYR A 42 7.28 9.76 -6.65
CA TYR A 42 7.10 9.92 -5.20
C TYR A 42 5.74 9.42 -4.70
N THR A 43 4.66 9.69 -5.41
CA THR A 43 3.33 9.25 -5.00
C THR A 43 3.15 7.75 -5.14
N GLY A 44 3.69 7.14 -6.19
CA GLY A 44 3.69 5.69 -6.37
C GLY A 44 4.46 4.98 -5.25
N HIS A 45 5.67 5.44 -4.92
CA HIS A 45 6.48 4.88 -3.82
C HIS A 45 5.81 5.09 -2.46
N ALA A 46 5.25 6.28 -2.20
CA ALA A 46 4.55 6.57 -0.95
C ALA A 46 3.30 5.67 -0.79
N ALA A 47 2.55 5.43 -1.87
CA ALA A 47 1.42 4.52 -1.87
C ALA A 47 1.85 3.09 -1.50
N LEU A 48 2.89 2.57 -2.17
CA LEU A 48 3.42 1.23 -1.92
C LEU A 48 3.96 1.10 -0.49
N PHE A 49 4.72 2.08 -0.01
CA PHE A 49 5.24 2.10 1.36
C PHE A 49 4.12 2.10 2.41
N CYS A 50 3.10 2.94 2.26
CA CYS A 50 1.94 2.95 3.15
C CYS A 50 1.20 1.61 3.15
N LEU A 51 1.05 0.98 1.98
CA LEU A 51 0.42 -0.33 1.85
C LEU A 51 1.23 -1.42 2.57
N MET A 52 2.55 -1.45 2.39
CA MET A 52 3.46 -2.35 3.08
C MET A 52 3.38 -2.19 4.61
N LEU A 53 3.41 -0.96 5.11
CA LEU A 53 3.24 -0.68 6.54
C LEU A 53 1.89 -1.14 7.07
N ALA A 54 0.80 -0.92 6.31
CA ALA A 54 -0.52 -1.40 6.70
C ALA A 54 -0.59 -2.93 6.80
N LEU A 55 0.15 -3.66 5.94
CA LEU A 55 0.21 -5.11 5.94
C LEU A 55 0.95 -5.69 7.15
N ILE A 56 2.11 -5.11 7.52
CA ILE A 56 2.91 -5.59 8.64
C ILE A 56 2.48 -5.02 10.00
N ALA A 57 1.60 -4.02 10.01
CA ALA A 57 1.19 -3.29 11.21
C ALA A 57 0.77 -4.19 12.39
N ARG A 58 0.04 -5.27 12.13
CA ARG A 58 -0.39 -6.21 13.17
C ARG A 58 0.72 -7.16 13.62
N PRO A 59 1.42 -7.87 12.70
CA PRO A 59 2.50 -8.77 13.09
C PRO A 59 3.55 -8.12 13.99
N ILE A 60 3.95 -6.88 13.70
CA ILE A 60 5.02 -6.17 14.42
C ILE A 60 4.52 -5.35 15.61
N SER A 61 3.22 -5.35 15.93
CA SER A 61 2.63 -4.40 16.88
C SER A 61 3.15 -4.53 18.32
N ARG A 62 3.77 -5.64 18.70
CA ARG A 62 4.46 -5.78 19.99
C ARG A 62 5.80 -5.07 20.05
N VAL A 63 6.48 -4.94 18.91
CA VAL A 63 7.77 -4.25 18.79
C VAL A 63 7.53 -2.78 18.42
N TRP A 64 6.59 -2.52 17.51
CA TRP A 64 6.25 -1.19 17.04
C TRP A 64 4.73 -1.04 16.89
N ALA A 65 4.12 -0.37 17.87
CA ALA A 65 2.67 -0.26 17.97
C ALA A 65 2.07 0.82 17.05
N ALA A 66 2.84 1.83 16.64
CA ALA A 66 2.34 2.97 15.88
C ALA A 66 1.65 2.58 14.56
N PRO A 67 2.20 1.71 13.69
CA PRO A 67 1.52 1.33 12.45
C PRO A 67 0.16 0.70 12.68
N LEU A 68 -0.04 -0.04 13.78
CA LEU A 68 -1.33 -0.66 14.08
C LEU A 68 -2.40 0.38 14.42
N GLN A 69 -2.02 1.47 15.13
CA GLN A 69 -2.93 2.56 15.47
C GLN A 69 -3.41 3.30 14.21
N TYR A 70 -2.52 3.48 13.25
CA TYR A 70 -2.79 4.21 12.01
C TYR A 70 -3.10 3.30 10.81
N ARG A 71 -3.27 1.99 11.01
CA ARG A 71 -3.41 1.01 9.94
C ARG A 71 -4.50 1.35 8.92
N ARG A 72 -5.63 1.88 9.39
CA ARG A 72 -6.75 2.29 8.51
C ARG A 72 -6.36 3.50 7.67
N ILE A 73 -5.70 4.49 8.27
CA ILE A 73 -5.21 5.69 7.56
C ILE A 73 -4.16 5.28 6.52
N LEU A 74 -3.22 4.41 6.90
CA LEU A 74 -2.19 3.90 6.00
C LEU A 74 -2.80 3.18 4.79
N GLY A 75 -3.79 2.30 5.02
CA GLY A 75 -4.44 1.56 3.93
C GLY A 75 -5.27 2.44 2.99
N VAL A 76 -6.11 3.32 3.53
CA VAL A 76 -6.91 4.27 2.74
C VAL A 76 -6.00 5.29 2.07
N GLY A 77 -4.99 5.77 2.79
CA GLY A 77 -3.98 6.70 2.26
C GLY A 77 -3.20 6.11 1.09
N ALA A 78 -2.79 4.85 1.19
CA ALA A 78 -2.16 4.15 0.08
C ALA A 78 -3.05 4.12 -1.18
N PHE A 79 -4.35 3.86 -1.00
CA PHE A 79 -5.30 3.85 -2.11
C PHE A 79 -5.47 5.23 -2.75
N VAL A 80 -5.62 6.29 -1.94
CA VAL A 80 -5.76 7.66 -2.46
C VAL A 80 -4.49 8.11 -3.19
N LEU A 81 -3.31 7.80 -2.65
CA LEU A 81 -2.03 8.08 -3.30
C LEU A 81 -1.87 7.31 -4.61
N ALA A 82 -2.31 6.04 -4.67
CA ALA A 82 -2.30 5.25 -5.89
C ALA A 82 -3.24 5.83 -6.96
N LEU A 83 -4.43 6.31 -6.57
CA LEU A 83 -5.33 7.01 -7.48
C LEU A 83 -4.71 8.31 -8.01
N ALA A 84 -4.11 9.12 -7.11
CA ALA A 84 -3.43 10.35 -7.49
C ALA A 84 -2.28 10.07 -8.48
N HIS A 85 -1.46 9.06 -8.19
CA HIS A 85 -0.39 8.57 -9.05
C HIS A 85 -0.91 8.22 -10.45
N THR A 86 -1.95 7.40 -10.52
CA THR A 86 -2.54 6.95 -11.79
C THR A 86 -3.15 8.11 -12.57
N THR A 87 -3.89 8.99 -11.88
CA THR A 87 -4.52 10.16 -12.53
C THR A 87 -3.46 11.11 -13.07
N HIS A 88 -2.38 11.35 -12.32
CA HIS A 88 -1.26 12.18 -12.76
C HIS A 88 -0.59 11.56 -13.99
N MET A 89 -0.31 10.27 -13.99
CA MET A 89 0.27 9.56 -15.12
C MET A 89 -0.63 9.64 -16.36
N MET A 90 -1.95 9.45 -16.21
CA MET A 90 -2.92 9.57 -17.30
C MET A 90 -2.95 10.98 -17.86
N ALA A 91 -2.89 12.01 -17.01
CA ALA A 91 -3.01 13.41 -17.44
C ALA A 91 -1.71 13.92 -18.10
N HIS A 92 -0.54 13.58 -17.57
CA HIS A 92 0.73 14.17 -17.96
C HIS A 92 1.61 13.29 -18.85
N THR A 93 1.49 11.96 -18.74
CA THR A 93 2.29 11.03 -19.55
C THR A 93 1.52 10.54 -20.77
N LEU A 94 0.26 10.16 -20.60
CA LEU A 94 -0.58 9.64 -21.70
C LEU A 94 -1.50 10.70 -22.32
N ASN A 95 -1.61 11.91 -21.74
CA ASN A 95 -2.52 12.97 -22.19
C ASN A 95 -3.95 12.45 -22.44
N TRP A 96 -4.42 11.53 -21.59
CA TRP A 96 -5.71 10.83 -21.71
C TRP A 96 -5.89 10.06 -23.05
N ASN A 97 -4.80 9.84 -23.79
CA ASN A 97 -4.84 9.09 -25.04
C ASN A 97 -4.61 7.60 -24.76
N LEU A 98 -5.71 6.82 -24.75
CA LEU A 98 -5.63 5.38 -24.56
C LEU A 98 -5.00 4.63 -25.73
N GLU A 99 -5.01 5.20 -26.94
CA GLU A 99 -4.37 4.59 -28.11
C GLU A 99 -2.85 4.58 -27.94
N ALA A 100 -2.28 5.55 -27.22
CA ALA A 100 -0.86 5.59 -26.91
C ALA A 100 -0.38 4.33 -26.16
N PHE A 101 -1.27 3.64 -25.44
CA PHE A 101 -0.97 2.38 -24.77
C PHE A 101 -0.47 1.30 -25.76
N ALA A 102 -1.05 1.22 -26.95
CA ALA A 102 -0.67 0.21 -27.96
C ALA A 102 0.76 0.40 -28.48
N PHE A 103 1.31 1.61 -28.39
CA PHE A 103 2.65 1.96 -28.86
C PHE A 103 3.74 1.85 -27.79
N LEU A 104 3.37 1.53 -26.53
CA LEU A 104 4.32 1.32 -25.45
C LEU A 104 5.08 -0.01 -25.64
N LEU A 105 6.28 -0.08 -25.10
CA LEU A 105 7.02 -1.34 -25.01
C LEU A 105 6.19 -2.40 -24.29
N PRO A 106 6.26 -3.69 -24.68
CA PRO A 106 5.47 -4.76 -24.07
C PRO A 106 5.62 -4.83 -22.53
N ALA A 107 6.82 -4.59 -22.01
CA ALA A 107 7.06 -4.54 -20.56
C ALA A 107 6.27 -3.41 -19.88
N HIS A 108 6.18 -2.23 -20.50
CA HIS A 108 5.41 -1.11 -19.99
C HIS A 108 3.90 -1.37 -20.06
N GLN A 109 3.42 -2.01 -21.13
CA GLN A 109 2.01 -2.42 -21.25
C GLN A 109 1.62 -3.37 -20.10
N VAL A 110 2.43 -4.43 -19.90
CA VAL A 110 2.23 -5.36 -18.78
C VAL A 110 2.27 -4.64 -17.45
N SER A 111 3.23 -3.76 -17.24
CA SER A 111 3.35 -2.98 -16.03
C SER A 111 2.10 -2.15 -15.75
N LEU A 112 1.58 -1.42 -16.73
CA LEU A 112 0.37 -0.59 -16.55
C LEU A 112 -0.86 -1.44 -16.21
N ILE A 113 -1.01 -2.61 -16.84
CA ILE A 113 -2.08 -3.56 -16.52
C ILE A 113 -1.95 -4.02 -15.06
N LEU A 114 -0.75 -4.37 -14.60
CA LEU A 114 -0.52 -4.80 -13.21
C LEU A 114 -0.82 -3.69 -12.20
N GLY A 115 -0.41 -2.45 -12.51
CA GLY A 115 -0.73 -1.28 -11.68
C GLY A 115 -2.24 -1.03 -11.58
N PHE A 116 -2.95 -1.11 -12.70
CA PHE A 116 -4.40 -0.99 -12.74
C PHE A 116 -5.10 -2.10 -11.93
N LEU A 117 -4.68 -3.35 -12.11
CA LEU A 117 -5.21 -4.48 -11.34
C LEU A 117 -4.96 -4.31 -9.83
N ALA A 118 -3.80 -3.77 -9.43
CA ALA A 118 -3.52 -3.48 -8.04
C ALA A 118 -4.52 -2.49 -7.45
N ILE A 119 -4.87 -1.42 -8.16
CA ILE A 119 -5.88 -0.45 -7.72
C ILE A 119 -7.26 -1.10 -7.64
N VAL A 120 -7.65 -1.91 -8.62
CA VAL A 120 -8.92 -2.65 -8.60
C VAL A 120 -9.00 -3.54 -7.36
N LEU A 121 -7.92 -4.24 -7.00
CA LEU A 121 -7.86 -5.08 -5.79
C LEU A 121 -7.88 -4.26 -4.48
N MET A 122 -7.34 -3.05 -4.48
CA MET A 122 -7.37 -2.16 -3.31
C MET A 122 -8.74 -1.51 -3.10
N THR A 123 -9.52 -1.31 -4.16
CA THR A 123 -10.81 -0.61 -4.14
C THR A 123 -11.79 -1.19 -3.11
N PRO A 124 -12.12 -2.49 -3.11
CA PRO A 124 -13.05 -3.05 -2.13
C PRO A 124 -12.54 -2.91 -0.69
N ALA A 125 -11.23 -3.04 -0.46
CA ALA A 125 -10.64 -2.84 0.86
C ALA A 125 -10.74 -1.37 1.31
N ALA A 126 -10.54 -0.40 0.43
CA ALA A 126 -10.66 1.03 0.72
C ALA A 126 -12.11 1.42 1.05
N ILE A 127 -13.07 1.02 0.21
CA ILE A 127 -14.51 1.31 0.39
C ILE A 127 -15.03 0.69 1.71
N THR A 128 -14.58 -0.51 2.05
CA THR A 128 -15.01 -1.21 3.27
C THR A 128 -14.21 -0.85 4.52
N SER A 129 -13.31 0.14 4.45
CA SER A 129 -12.48 0.59 5.57
C SER A 129 -13.22 1.50 6.56
N CYS A 130 -14.48 1.22 6.86
CA CYS A 130 -15.27 1.90 7.88
C CYS A 130 -15.87 0.91 8.89
N ASP A 131 -16.23 1.40 10.09
CA ASP A 131 -16.75 0.54 11.17
C ASP A 131 -18.09 -0.11 10.82
N ARG A 132 -18.94 0.61 10.03
CA ARG A 132 -20.22 0.07 9.57
C ARG A 132 -20.01 -1.13 8.64
N ALA A 133 -19.11 -1.01 7.66
CA ALA A 133 -18.79 -2.09 6.73
C ALA A 133 -18.14 -3.27 7.45
N GLN A 134 -17.24 -3.01 8.42
CA GLN A 134 -16.62 -4.06 9.22
C GLN A 134 -17.65 -4.86 10.02
N LYS A 135 -18.63 -4.20 10.64
CA LYS A 135 -19.73 -4.86 11.37
C LYS A 135 -20.64 -5.64 10.44
N PHE A 136 -20.96 -5.08 9.28
CA PHE A 136 -21.86 -5.71 8.30
C PHE A 136 -21.23 -6.94 7.64
N LEU A 137 -19.98 -6.85 7.24
CA LEU A 137 -19.27 -7.92 6.51
C LEU A 137 -18.70 -9.02 7.42
N GLY A 138 -18.52 -8.75 8.72
CA GLY A 138 -17.99 -9.73 9.67
C GLY A 138 -16.69 -10.37 9.20
N THR A 139 -16.68 -11.70 9.04
CA THR A 139 -15.50 -12.47 8.61
C THR A 139 -15.05 -12.16 7.18
N ARG A 140 -16.01 -11.84 6.28
CA ARG A 140 -15.74 -11.49 4.88
C ARG A 140 -14.91 -10.20 4.76
N TRP A 141 -15.07 -9.26 5.70
CA TRP A 141 -14.26 -8.05 5.76
C TRP A 141 -12.75 -8.35 5.74
N ARG A 142 -12.35 -9.37 6.49
CA ARG A 142 -10.95 -9.81 6.53
C ARG A 142 -10.48 -10.38 5.19
N GLN A 143 -11.32 -11.18 4.51
CA GLN A 143 -11.00 -11.75 3.21
C GLN A 143 -10.77 -10.67 2.17
N ILE A 144 -11.65 -9.66 2.13
CA ILE A 144 -11.49 -8.49 1.24
C ILE A 144 -10.15 -7.79 1.50
N HIS A 145 -9.76 -7.58 2.76
CA HIS A 145 -8.50 -6.92 3.09
C HIS A 145 -7.25 -7.78 2.82
N LEU A 146 -7.40 -9.09 2.59
CA LEU A 146 -6.30 -9.94 2.12
C LEU A 146 -5.90 -9.64 0.66
N LEU A 147 -6.79 -9.07 -0.14
CA LEU A 147 -6.48 -8.62 -1.51
C LEU A 147 -5.33 -7.60 -1.54
N GLY A 148 -5.11 -6.87 -0.43
CA GLY A 148 -3.97 -5.98 -0.27
C GLY A 148 -2.60 -6.68 -0.41
N ILE A 149 -2.52 -7.99 -0.13
CA ILE A 149 -1.28 -8.77 -0.34
C ILE A 149 -0.98 -8.86 -1.83
N LEU A 150 -1.98 -9.27 -2.61
CA LEU A 150 -1.84 -9.40 -4.05
C LEU A 150 -1.61 -8.02 -4.68
N ALA A 151 -2.33 -7.00 -4.24
CA ALA A 151 -2.11 -5.63 -4.69
C ALA A 151 -0.66 -5.17 -4.45
N THR A 152 -0.05 -5.50 -3.30
CA THR A 152 1.36 -5.17 -3.02
C THR A 152 2.31 -5.85 -4.00
N ILE A 153 2.11 -7.14 -4.29
CA ILE A 153 2.94 -7.89 -5.24
C ILE A 153 2.83 -7.27 -6.64
N LEU A 154 1.61 -7.01 -7.11
CA LEU A 154 1.37 -6.42 -8.42
C LEU A 154 1.96 -5.01 -8.52
N SER A 155 1.79 -4.17 -7.47
CA SER A 155 2.39 -2.83 -7.43
C SER A 155 3.92 -2.87 -7.43
N THR A 156 4.54 -3.87 -6.77
CA THR A 156 5.98 -4.04 -6.79
C THR A 156 6.48 -4.40 -8.19
N ILE A 157 5.82 -5.36 -8.86
CA ILE A 157 6.19 -5.75 -10.23
C ILE A 157 5.97 -4.57 -11.18
N HIS A 158 4.85 -3.86 -11.05
CA HIS A 158 4.58 -2.63 -11.78
C HIS A 158 5.71 -1.60 -11.62
N ALA A 159 6.10 -1.28 -10.40
CA ALA A 159 7.16 -0.32 -10.12
C ALA A 159 8.51 -0.76 -10.72
N VAL A 160 8.86 -2.05 -10.61
CA VAL A 160 10.12 -2.58 -11.16
C VAL A 160 10.17 -2.52 -12.68
N LEU A 161 9.05 -2.77 -13.36
CA LEU A 161 9.02 -2.83 -14.83
C LEU A 161 9.02 -1.45 -15.51
N ILE A 162 8.37 -0.44 -14.90
CA ILE A 162 8.21 0.87 -15.56
C ILE A 162 8.94 2.01 -14.84
N GLY A 163 9.25 1.86 -13.56
CA GLY A 163 9.85 2.94 -12.78
C GLY A 163 11.23 3.36 -13.32
N SER A 164 11.44 4.66 -13.45
CA SER A 164 12.67 5.27 -13.96
C SER A 164 13.89 4.92 -13.09
N HIS A 165 13.67 4.63 -11.81
CA HIS A 165 14.68 4.22 -10.84
C HIS A 165 14.92 2.70 -10.80
N TYR A 166 14.27 1.92 -11.68
CA TYR A 166 14.35 0.46 -11.73
C TYR A 166 14.70 -0.02 -13.15
N LEU A 167 13.97 -0.99 -13.68
CA LEU A 167 14.24 -1.56 -14.99
C LEU A 167 13.66 -0.73 -16.15
N GLY A 168 12.86 0.29 -15.86
CA GLY A 168 12.30 1.20 -16.87
C GLY A 168 13.38 2.01 -17.60
N SER A 169 14.53 2.25 -16.94
CA SER A 169 15.74 2.77 -17.61
C SER A 169 16.93 1.87 -17.27
N VAL A 170 17.61 1.36 -18.29
CA VAL A 170 18.66 0.34 -18.14
C VAL A 170 19.94 0.94 -17.59
N SER A 171 20.19 0.80 -16.27
CA SER A 171 21.50 1.05 -15.65
C SER A 171 21.76 0.01 -14.57
N GLN A 172 23.03 -0.23 -14.21
CA GLN A 172 23.37 -1.18 -13.13
C GLN A 172 22.80 -0.72 -11.77
N THR A 173 22.75 0.58 -11.52
CA THR A 173 22.16 1.15 -10.29
C THR A 173 20.68 0.80 -10.16
N ASN A 174 19.98 0.78 -11.27
CA ASN A 174 18.55 0.47 -11.31
C ASN A 174 18.25 -0.99 -10.94
N ILE A 175 19.13 -1.92 -11.30
CA ILE A 175 19.02 -3.34 -10.91
C ILE A 175 19.11 -3.48 -9.39
N VAL A 176 20.03 -2.76 -8.73
CA VAL A 176 20.15 -2.81 -7.28
C VAL A 176 18.87 -2.33 -6.59
N TYR A 177 18.30 -1.22 -7.03
CA TYR A 177 17.04 -0.72 -6.47
C TYR A 177 15.86 -1.67 -6.71
N ALA A 178 15.80 -2.30 -7.90
CA ALA A 178 14.78 -3.30 -8.20
C ALA A 178 14.88 -4.52 -7.25
N VAL A 179 16.11 -5.00 -7.02
CA VAL A 179 16.38 -6.10 -6.08
C VAL A 179 16.02 -5.68 -4.65
N LEU A 180 16.41 -4.48 -4.20
CA LEU A 180 16.08 -3.98 -2.86
C LEU A 180 14.56 -3.87 -2.65
N LEU A 181 13.81 -3.38 -3.64
CA LEU A 181 12.35 -3.31 -3.57
C LEU A 181 11.73 -4.72 -3.52
N GLY A 182 12.23 -5.65 -4.33
CA GLY A 182 11.82 -7.06 -4.31
C GLY A 182 12.08 -7.70 -2.94
N VAL A 183 13.28 -7.51 -2.37
CA VAL A 183 13.65 -8.00 -1.04
C VAL A 183 12.76 -7.38 0.04
N ALA A 184 12.48 -6.08 -0.04
CA ALA A 184 11.57 -5.41 0.90
C ALA A 184 10.16 -6.01 0.83
N THR A 185 9.65 -6.26 -0.37
CA THR A 185 8.34 -6.90 -0.57
C THR A 185 8.30 -8.31 0.01
N VAL A 186 9.29 -9.13 -0.29
CA VAL A 186 9.42 -10.48 0.27
C VAL A 186 9.53 -10.40 1.80
N GLY A 187 10.31 -9.46 2.34
CA GLY A 187 10.42 -9.21 3.77
C GLY A 187 9.08 -8.90 4.43
N VAL A 188 8.26 -8.05 3.81
CA VAL A 188 6.88 -7.75 4.26
C VAL A 188 6.02 -9.02 4.31
N LEU A 189 6.08 -9.86 3.29
CA LEU A 189 5.33 -11.11 3.22
C LEU A 189 5.81 -12.13 4.28
N LEU A 190 7.12 -12.23 4.48
CA LEU A 190 7.72 -13.11 5.49
C LEU A 190 7.32 -12.67 6.91
N VAL A 191 7.48 -11.38 7.24
CA VAL A 191 7.08 -10.82 8.54
C VAL A 191 5.60 -11.04 8.83
N ARG A 192 4.77 -11.09 7.80
CA ARG A 192 3.36 -11.41 7.92
C ARG A 192 3.09 -12.90 8.18
N SER A 193 4.01 -13.77 7.82
CA SER A 193 3.93 -15.22 8.00
C SER A 193 4.35 -15.63 9.42
N ARG A 194 3.53 -16.46 10.08
CA ARG A 194 3.89 -17.03 11.39
C ARG A 194 5.16 -17.90 11.29
N TRP A 195 5.35 -18.57 10.17
CA TRP A 195 6.49 -19.43 9.92
C TRP A 195 7.84 -18.69 10.06
N PHE A 196 7.94 -17.46 9.57
CA PHE A 196 9.12 -16.62 9.75
C PHE A 196 9.49 -16.44 11.23
N TRP A 197 8.52 -16.13 12.08
CA TRP A 197 8.75 -15.90 13.51
C TRP A 197 9.13 -17.20 14.25
N SER A 198 8.67 -18.33 13.77
CA SER A 198 8.97 -19.64 14.35
C SER A 198 10.41 -20.08 14.04
N ILE A 199 10.92 -19.83 12.84
CA ILE A 199 12.31 -20.16 12.47
C ILE A 199 13.31 -19.45 13.41
N PHE A 200 13.06 -18.18 13.72
CA PHE A 200 13.95 -17.40 14.56
C PHE A 200 13.66 -17.53 16.07
N HIS A 201 12.74 -18.41 16.48
CA HIS A 201 12.31 -18.58 17.87
C HIS A 201 11.86 -17.28 18.56
N ILE A 202 11.32 -16.33 17.77
CA ILE A 202 10.85 -15.01 18.24
C ILE A 202 9.33 -14.88 18.18
N GLU A 203 8.60 -16.00 18.21
CA GLU A 203 7.13 -16.03 18.13
C GLU A 203 6.43 -15.17 19.19
N LYS A 204 7.07 -14.93 20.34
CA LYS A 204 6.57 -14.05 21.40
C LYS A 204 6.26 -12.62 20.92
N TYR A 205 6.89 -12.18 19.86
CA TYR A 205 6.68 -10.86 19.28
C TYR A 205 5.62 -10.83 18.17
N TYR A 206 5.20 -12.00 17.66
CA TYR A 206 4.21 -12.10 16.61
C TYR A 206 2.78 -11.93 17.14
N VAL A 207 2.01 -11.06 16.52
CA VAL A 207 0.58 -10.89 16.81
C VAL A 207 -0.26 -11.43 15.66
N ALA A 208 -0.80 -12.62 15.85
CA ALA A 208 -1.70 -13.24 14.89
C ALA A 208 -2.98 -12.42 14.66
N ALA A 209 -3.57 -12.58 13.50
CA ALA A 209 -4.91 -12.07 13.27
C ALA A 209 -5.90 -12.80 14.20
N ARG A 210 -6.74 -12.02 14.92
CA ARG A 210 -7.77 -12.58 15.80
C ARG A 210 -8.68 -13.51 14.98
N LYS A 211 -8.84 -14.76 15.41
CA LYS A 211 -9.90 -15.62 14.86
C LYS A 211 -11.23 -14.98 15.26
N SER A 212 -12.12 -14.75 14.32
CA SER A 212 -13.52 -14.42 14.61
C SER A 212 -14.17 -15.72 15.05
N GLU A 213 -14.54 -15.79 16.30
CA GLU A 213 -15.51 -16.77 16.80
C GLU A 213 -16.88 -16.43 16.21
#